data_29c47eed50ae9870c412360784605508
#
_entry.id   29c47eed50ae9870c412360784605508
#
_cell.length_a   1.000
_cell.length_b   1.000
_cell.length_c   1.000
_cell.angle_alpha   90.00
_cell.angle_beta   90.00
_cell.angle_gamma   90.00
#
_symmetry.space_group_name_H-M   'P 1'
#
loop_
_entity.id
_entity.type
_entity.pdbx_description
1 polymer ?
#
loop_
_entity_poly.entity_id
_entity_poly.type
_entity_poly.pdbx_seq_one_letter_code
_entity_poly.pdbx_strand_id
1 'polypeptide(L)'
;GSVKNQVVATAKIQGTNTDVTDTSDDPNTAAANDQTIVTIDPFSVIEVTKTASVTDQGDGNIGVGDVINYIITVENKGNVTLTGLTISDTLTDGNGGGLSLSSGPSFSGANKGSGTGTLLAGETATYIAYYIITANAAATMSIVNTASATAYTQASSVVSDISDDGDDN
;
A
#
# COMPACT_ATOMS: atom_id res chain seq x y z
N GLY A 1 17.56 -7.76 0.23
CA GLY A 1 17.60 -9.24 0.13
C GLY A 1 18.53 -9.72 -0.98
N SER A 2 18.67 -11.03 -1.12
CA SER A 2 19.45 -11.63 -2.20
C SER A 2 18.83 -12.96 -2.64
N VAL A 3 18.97 -13.26 -3.93
CA VAL A 3 18.69 -14.58 -4.50
C VAL A 3 20.03 -15.25 -4.78
N LYS A 4 20.15 -16.52 -4.37
CA LYS A 4 21.35 -17.33 -4.59
C LYS A 4 20.96 -18.58 -5.36
N ASN A 5 21.76 -18.93 -6.36
CA ASN A 5 21.57 -20.15 -7.16
C ASN A 5 22.87 -20.89 -7.38
N GLN A 6 22.81 -22.22 -7.36
CA GLN A 6 23.95 -23.10 -7.65
C GLN A 6 23.43 -24.38 -8.30
N VAL A 7 24.14 -24.90 -9.26
CA VAL A 7 23.82 -26.14 -9.98
C VAL A 7 24.96 -27.14 -9.81
N VAL A 8 24.62 -28.40 -9.58
CA VAL A 8 25.58 -29.52 -9.60
C VAL A 8 25.29 -30.40 -10.82
N ALA A 9 26.29 -30.62 -11.64
CA ALA A 9 26.24 -31.57 -12.77
C ALA A 9 26.97 -32.85 -12.39
N THR A 10 26.38 -34.01 -12.74
CA THR A 10 27.00 -35.35 -12.55
C THR A 10 26.95 -36.12 -13.84
N ALA A 11 28.06 -36.69 -14.21
CA ALA A 11 28.17 -37.59 -15.36
C ALA A 11 28.92 -38.89 -14.98
N LYS A 12 28.70 -39.97 -15.74
CA LYS A 12 29.44 -41.23 -15.57
C LYS A 12 30.50 -41.37 -16.64
N ILE A 13 31.69 -41.84 -16.23
CA ILE A 13 32.75 -42.20 -17.18
C ILE A 13 32.30 -43.46 -17.90
N GLN A 14 32.31 -43.41 -19.25
CA GLN A 14 31.90 -44.54 -20.08
C GLN A 14 32.77 -45.78 -19.81
N GLY A 15 32.12 -46.95 -19.57
CA GLY A 15 32.78 -48.19 -19.26
C GLY A 15 33.25 -48.36 -17.81
N THR A 16 32.92 -47.44 -16.95
CA THR A 16 33.20 -47.48 -15.50
C THR A 16 31.93 -47.20 -14.69
N ASN A 17 31.97 -47.42 -13.37
CA ASN A 17 30.90 -47.02 -12.48
C ASN A 17 31.28 -45.71 -11.68
N THR A 18 32.24 -44.94 -12.22
CA THR A 18 32.75 -43.74 -11.57
C THR A 18 31.95 -42.53 -12.02
N ASP A 19 31.46 -41.77 -11.07
CA ASP A 19 30.81 -40.47 -11.29
C ASP A 19 31.87 -39.36 -11.31
N VAL A 20 31.66 -38.42 -12.22
CA VAL A 20 32.36 -37.12 -12.26
C VAL A 20 31.32 -36.06 -11.96
N THR A 21 31.57 -35.22 -10.97
CA THR A 21 30.70 -34.14 -10.55
C THR A 21 31.42 -32.82 -10.61
N ASP A 22 30.68 -31.79 -11.00
CA ASP A 22 31.11 -30.40 -10.95
C ASP A 22 29.98 -29.52 -10.45
N THR A 23 30.36 -28.46 -9.76
CA THR A 23 29.44 -27.47 -9.18
C THR A 23 29.63 -26.15 -9.91
N SER A 24 28.51 -25.49 -10.26
CA SER A 24 28.57 -24.21 -10.95
C SER A 24 29.31 -23.14 -10.14
N ASP A 25 29.99 -22.28 -10.85
CA ASP A 25 30.81 -21.20 -10.35
C ASP A 25 30.19 -19.84 -10.73
N ASP A 26 30.36 -18.82 -9.91
CA ASP A 26 30.05 -17.45 -10.29
C ASP A 26 31.25 -16.85 -11.06
N PRO A 27 31.13 -16.57 -12.37
CA PRO A 27 32.24 -16.09 -13.18
C PRO A 27 32.72 -14.69 -12.77
N ASN A 28 32.02 -14.01 -11.86
CA ASN A 28 32.36 -12.66 -11.39
C ASN A 28 33.16 -12.68 -10.08
N THR A 29 33.40 -13.85 -9.50
CA THR A 29 34.18 -13.99 -8.25
C THR A 29 35.43 -14.84 -8.47
N ALA A 30 36.37 -14.79 -7.54
CA ALA A 30 37.59 -15.62 -7.60
C ALA A 30 37.48 -16.93 -6.79
N ALA A 31 36.35 -17.13 -6.09
CA ALA A 31 36.12 -18.35 -5.31
C ALA A 31 35.56 -19.45 -6.20
N ALA A 32 36.14 -20.66 -6.13
CA ALA A 32 35.67 -21.79 -6.90
C ALA A 32 34.41 -22.43 -6.25
N ASN A 33 33.49 -22.92 -7.08
CA ASN A 33 32.25 -23.59 -6.67
C ASN A 33 31.34 -22.70 -5.80
N ASP A 34 31.32 -21.41 -6.04
CA ASP A 34 30.48 -20.49 -5.31
C ASP A 34 29.13 -20.22 -5.99
N GLN A 35 28.24 -19.62 -5.25
CA GLN A 35 26.87 -19.35 -5.70
C GLN A 35 26.80 -18.00 -6.44
N THR A 36 26.13 -17.98 -7.57
CA THR A 36 25.73 -16.72 -8.19
C THR A 36 24.74 -15.97 -7.28
N ILE A 37 25.02 -14.71 -6.96
CA ILE A 37 24.23 -13.88 -6.04
C ILE A 37 23.68 -12.67 -6.77
N VAL A 38 22.35 -12.51 -6.72
CA VAL A 38 21.68 -11.28 -7.15
C VAL A 38 21.17 -10.56 -5.91
N THR A 39 21.63 -9.34 -5.69
CA THR A 39 21.14 -8.49 -4.60
C THR A 39 19.83 -7.82 -5.02
N ILE A 40 18.86 -7.80 -4.12
CA ILE A 40 17.59 -7.09 -4.27
C ILE A 40 17.56 -5.96 -3.25
N ASP A 41 17.60 -4.73 -3.74
CA ASP A 41 17.56 -3.55 -2.89
C ASP A 41 16.14 -3.32 -2.36
N PRO A 42 15.99 -3.07 -1.04
CA PRO A 42 14.70 -2.71 -0.46
C PRO A 42 14.24 -1.37 -1.03
N PHE A 43 12.98 -1.33 -1.46
CA PHE A 43 12.31 -0.13 -1.95
C PHE A 43 10.95 -0.02 -1.28
N SER A 44 10.66 1.14 -0.69
CA SER A 44 9.44 1.38 0.06
C SER A 44 8.80 2.69 -0.37
N VAL A 45 7.56 2.60 -0.82
CA VAL A 45 6.69 3.73 -1.18
C VAL A 45 5.24 3.29 -1.02
N ILE A 46 4.38 4.19 -0.61
CA ILE A 46 2.92 4.00 -0.60
C ILE A 46 2.28 5.06 -1.49
N GLU A 47 1.10 4.74 -2.00
CA GLU A 47 0.21 5.65 -2.72
C GLU A 47 -1.16 5.63 -2.05
N VAL A 48 -1.69 6.81 -1.77
CA VAL A 48 -2.99 7.00 -1.14
C VAL A 48 -3.93 7.65 -2.13
N THR A 49 -5.04 6.98 -2.46
CA THR A 49 -6.10 7.58 -3.27
C THR A 49 -7.38 7.70 -2.46
N LYS A 50 -8.20 8.70 -2.77
CA LYS A 50 -9.46 8.95 -2.08
C LYS A 50 -10.54 9.35 -3.07
N THR A 51 -11.67 8.67 -2.98
CA THR A 51 -12.86 8.98 -3.78
C THR A 51 -14.03 9.31 -2.87
N ALA A 52 -14.96 10.13 -3.37
CA ALA A 52 -16.18 10.50 -2.67
C ALA A 52 -17.41 10.21 -3.55
N SER A 53 -18.48 9.80 -2.91
CA SER A 53 -19.81 9.71 -3.53
C SER A 53 -20.87 10.22 -2.56
N VAL A 54 -21.92 10.85 -3.09
CA VAL A 54 -23.03 11.34 -2.27
C VAL A 54 -24.24 10.44 -2.42
N THR A 55 -24.85 10.08 -1.28
CA THR A 55 -26.14 9.42 -1.21
C THR A 55 -27.17 10.47 -0.82
N ASP A 56 -28.04 10.84 -1.76
CA ASP A 56 -29.20 11.71 -1.55
C ASP A 56 -30.26 10.98 -0.71
N GLN A 57 -30.76 11.64 0.30
CA GLN A 57 -31.79 11.09 1.21
C GLN A 57 -33.23 11.33 0.70
N GLY A 58 -33.40 11.79 -0.56
CA GLY A 58 -34.65 11.68 -1.29
C GLY A 58 -35.33 13.01 -1.68
N ASP A 59 -34.63 14.15 -1.62
CA ASP A 59 -35.17 15.41 -2.13
C ASP A 59 -34.68 15.78 -3.55
N GLY A 60 -33.74 15.00 -4.11
CA GLY A 60 -33.17 15.19 -5.45
C GLY A 60 -32.10 16.24 -5.55
N ASN A 61 -31.62 16.80 -4.41
CA ASN A 61 -30.57 17.80 -4.34
C ASN A 61 -29.55 17.41 -3.27
N ILE A 62 -28.28 17.71 -3.51
CA ILE A 62 -27.25 17.52 -2.50
C ILE A 62 -27.38 18.61 -1.44
N GLY A 63 -27.66 18.21 -0.20
CA GLY A 63 -27.96 19.15 0.87
C GLY A 63 -27.85 18.59 2.29
N VAL A 64 -28.47 19.25 3.21
CA VAL A 64 -28.48 18.88 4.63
C VAL A 64 -29.13 17.51 4.84
N GLY A 65 -28.44 16.61 5.52
CA GLY A 65 -28.90 15.25 5.81
C GLY A 65 -28.37 14.20 4.85
N ASP A 66 -27.87 14.58 3.66
CA ASP A 66 -27.25 13.67 2.73
C ASP A 66 -25.93 13.12 3.26
N VAL A 67 -25.53 11.98 2.73
CA VAL A 67 -24.34 11.27 3.18
C VAL A 67 -23.24 11.32 2.12
N ILE A 68 -22.12 11.90 2.46
CA ILE A 68 -20.89 11.78 1.67
C ILE A 68 -20.17 10.53 2.14
N ASN A 69 -20.01 9.55 1.24
CA ASN A 69 -19.26 8.33 1.48
C ASN A 69 -17.86 8.47 0.87
N TYR A 70 -16.85 8.13 1.66
CA TYR A 70 -15.45 8.17 1.25
C TYR A 70 -14.88 6.75 1.20
N ILE A 71 -14.14 6.46 0.14
CA ILE A 71 -13.30 5.27 0.03
C ILE A 71 -11.86 5.77 -0.06
N ILE A 72 -11.02 5.29 0.84
CA ILE A 72 -9.58 5.58 0.87
C ILE A 72 -8.86 4.28 0.58
N THR A 73 -7.98 4.26 -0.41
CA THR A 73 -7.11 3.13 -0.69
C THR A 73 -5.67 3.49 -0.42
N VAL A 74 -4.91 2.55 0.12
CA VAL A 74 -3.47 2.68 0.32
C VAL A 74 -2.81 1.49 -0.35
N GLU A 75 -2.02 1.75 -1.38
CA GLU A 75 -1.26 0.74 -2.11
C GLU A 75 0.21 0.79 -1.70
N ASN A 76 0.80 -0.36 -1.40
CA ASN A 76 2.25 -0.51 -1.24
C ASN A 76 2.89 -0.73 -2.62
N LYS A 77 3.40 0.32 -3.21
CA LYS A 77 4.13 0.29 -4.51
C LYS A 77 5.57 -0.23 -4.37
N GLY A 78 6.02 -0.47 -3.15
CA GLY A 78 7.35 -0.99 -2.85
C GLY A 78 7.45 -2.51 -2.93
N ASN A 79 8.66 -3.02 -2.66
CA ASN A 79 8.96 -4.45 -2.65
C ASN A 79 9.17 -5.02 -1.24
N VAL A 80 8.90 -4.25 -0.20
CA VAL A 80 8.99 -4.67 1.21
C VAL A 80 7.64 -4.58 1.90
N THR A 81 7.38 -5.48 2.84
CA THR A 81 6.20 -5.38 3.70
C THR A 81 6.30 -4.16 4.61
N LEU A 82 5.19 -3.45 4.74
CA LEU A 82 5.03 -2.32 5.64
C LEU A 82 4.14 -2.72 6.84
N THR A 83 4.40 -2.10 7.99
CA THR A 83 3.67 -2.34 9.24
C THR A 83 3.29 -1.02 9.91
N GLY A 84 2.39 -1.07 10.90
CA GLY A 84 1.96 0.13 11.60
C GLY A 84 1.23 1.13 10.71
N LEU A 85 0.57 0.65 9.63
CA LEU A 85 -0.21 1.51 8.76
C LEU A 85 -1.33 2.19 9.54
N THR A 86 -1.34 3.51 9.50
CA THR A 86 -2.34 4.39 10.12
C THR A 86 -2.86 5.37 9.10
N ILE A 87 -4.16 5.71 9.21
CA ILE A 87 -4.82 6.71 8.38
C ILE A 87 -5.20 7.89 9.26
N SER A 88 -4.88 9.10 8.81
CA SER A 88 -5.38 10.36 9.36
C SER A 88 -6.26 11.04 8.32
N ASP A 89 -7.38 11.60 8.74
CA ASP A 89 -8.33 12.28 7.86
C ASP A 89 -8.57 13.70 8.36
N THR A 90 -8.59 14.65 7.43
CA THR A 90 -8.88 16.06 7.71
C THR A 90 -10.06 16.52 6.86
N LEU A 91 -11.16 16.80 7.50
CA LEU A 91 -12.40 17.27 6.89
C LEU A 91 -12.65 18.73 7.25
N THR A 92 -12.92 19.58 6.26
CA THR A 92 -13.22 21.01 6.45
C THR A 92 -14.43 21.43 5.62
N ASP A 93 -15.08 22.48 6.06
CA ASP A 93 -16.08 23.19 5.26
C ASP A 93 -15.42 24.15 4.24
N GLY A 94 -16.22 24.79 3.39
CA GLY A 94 -15.74 25.68 2.33
C GLY A 94 -15.03 26.94 2.83
N ASN A 95 -15.15 27.26 4.11
CA ASN A 95 -14.44 28.37 4.75
C ASN A 95 -13.18 27.93 5.50
N GLY A 96 -12.83 26.62 5.44
CA GLY A 96 -11.70 26.04 6.15
C GLY A 96 -12.00 25.71 7.61
N GLY A 97 -13.25 25.78 8.04
CA GLY A 97 -13.69 25.37 9.37
C GLY A 97 -13.61 23.85 9.53
N GLY A 98 -12.96 23.35 10.59
CA GLY A 98 -12.80 21.93 10.85
C GLY A 98 -14.16 21.23 11.06
N LEU A 99 -14.35 20.12 10.40
CA LEU A 99 -15.48 19.21 10.53
C LEU A 99 -15.00 17.87 11.08
N SER A 100 -15.92 17.07 11.61
CA SER A 100 -15.63 15.71 12.07
C SER A 100 -16.42 14.72 11.24
N LEU A 101 -15.76 13.68 10.75
CA LEU A 101 -16.44 12.54 10.11
C LEU A 101 -17.55 11.98 11.01
N SER A 102 -18.65 11.56 10.44
CA SER A 102 -19.71 10.85 11.17
C SER A 102 -19.30 9.43 11.54
N SER A 103 -18.40 8.83 10.73
CA SER A 103 -17.77 7.54 11.03
C SER A 103 -16.50 7.32 10.19
N GLY A 104 -15.56 6.55 10.72
CA GLY A 104 -14.31 6.15 10.06
C GLY A 104 -13.18 7.17 10.23
N PRO A 105 -12.08 7.03 9.49
CA PRO A 105 -11.76 5.92 8.56
C PRO A 105 -11.68 4.56 9.27
N SER A 106 -12.36 3.56 8.74
CA SER A 106 -12.36 2.19 9.27
C SER A 106 -11.84 1.21 8.22
N PHE A 107 -10.95 0.30 8.61
CA PHE A 107 -10.42 -0.73 7.72
C PHE A 107 -11.54 -1.62 7.20
N SER A 108 -11.65 -1.76 5.89
CA SER A 108 -12.65 -2.58 5.20
C SER A 108 -12.08 -3.91 4.70
N GLY A 109 -10.79 -3.94 4.36
CA GLY A 109 -10.11 -5.13 3.88
C GLY A 109 -8.84 -4.81 3.11
N ALA A 110 -8.11 -5.87 2.71
CA ALA A 110 -6.94 -5.77 1.85
C ALA A 110 -6.97 -6.87 0.78
N ASN A 111 -6.52 -6.56 -0.45
CA ASN A 111 -6.66 -7.45 -1.60
C ASN A 111 -5.77 -8.71 -1.55
N LYS A 112 -4.77 -8.76 -0.66
CA LYS A 112 -3.95 -9.95 -0.37
C LYS A 112 -4.25 -10.57 0.99
N GLY A 113 -5.25 -10.03 1.71
CA GLY A 113 -5.77 -10.60 2.95
C GLY A 113 -5.01 -10.21 4.21
N SER A 114 -4.16 -9.20 4.19
CA SER A 114 -3.54 -8.68 5.41
C SER A 114 -4.59 -8.07 6.35
N GLY A 115 -4.32 -8.16 7.64
CA GLY A 115 -5.11 -7.49 8.65
C GLY A 115 -4.75 -6.01 8.78
N THR A 116 -5.54 -5.29 9.59
CA THR A 116 -5.30 -3.87 9.91
C THR A 116 -3.85 -3.63 10.32
N GLY A 117 -3.25 -2.59 9.74
CA GLY A 117 -1.90 -2.15 10.09
C GLY A 117 -0.76 -2.87 9.36
N THR A 118 -1.04 -3.85 8.51
CA THR A 118 -0.04 -4.54 7.68
C THR A 118 -0.36 -4.34 6.21
N LEU A 119 0.67 -4.13 5.39
CA LEU A 119 0.54 -3.95 3.94
C LEU A 119 1.69 -4.68 3.24
N LEU A 120 1.41 -5.83 2.62
CA LEU A 120 2.40 -6.61 1.87
C LEU A 120 2.86 -5.85 0.62
N ALA A 121 4.00 -6.21 0.07
CA ALA A 121 4.47 -5.66 -1.21
C ALA A 121 3.42 -5.82 -2.32
N GLY A 122 3.05 -4.72 -2.99
CA GLY A 122 2.02 -4.66 -4.02
C GLY A 122 0.60 -4.97 -3.51
N GLU A 123 0.34 -4.79 -2.22
CA GLU A 123 -1.00 -4.93 -1.62
C GLU A 123 -1.69 -3.57 -1.54
N THR A 124 -3.01 -3.59 -1.68
CA THR A 124 -3.89 -2.44 -1.48
C THR A 124 -4.82 -2.70 -0.32
N ALA A 125 -4.78 -1.84 0.70
CA ALA A 125 -5.75 -1.79 1.80
C ALA A 125 -6.82 -0.75 1.50
N THR A 126 -8.06 -1.05 1.90
CA THR A 126 -9.24 -0.17 1.71
C THR A 126 -9.80 0.24 3.06
N TYR A 127 -10.08 1.52 3.19
CA TYR A 127 -10.75 2.13 4.34
C TYR A 127 -12.02 2.84 3.88
N ILE A 128 -13.02 2.87 4.73
CA ILE A 128 -14.29 3.54 4.49
C ILE A 128 -14.56 4.58 5.58
N ALA A 129 -15.15 5.69 5.17
CA ALA A 129 -15.59 6.75 6.08
C ALA A 129 -16.85 7.40 5.52
N TYR A 130 -17.60 8.11 6.35
CA TYR A 130 -18.71 8.93 5.85
C TYR A 130 -18.93 10.17 6.71
N TYR A 131 -19.55 11.15 6.09
CA TYR A 131 -19.98 12.39 6.71
C TYR A 131 -21.45 12.69 6.35
N ILE A 132 -22.26 13.00 7.35
CA ILE A 132 -23.65 13.48 7.14
C ILE A 132 -23.59 15.00 7.06
N ILE A 133 -24.05 15.57 5.95
CA ILE A 133 -24.00 17.00 5.70
C ILE A 133 -24.84 17.74 6.72
N THR A 134 -24.18 18.60 7.51
CA THR A 134 -24.86 19.48 8.49
C THR A 134 -25.30 20.78 7.85
N ALA A 135 -26.25 21.50 8.47
CA ALA A 135 -26.71 22.81 7.99
C ALA A 135 -25.57 23.84 7.92
N ASN A 136 -24.64 23.80 8.89
CA ASN A 136 -23.49 24.71 8.90
C ASN A 136 -22.53 24.43 7.73
N ALA A 137 -22.24 23.16 7.45
CA ALA A 137 -21.38 22.79 6.33
C ALA A 137 -22.05 23.11 4.99
N ALA A 138 -23.35 22.82 4.83
CA ALA A 138 -24.10 23.14 3.61
C ALA A 138 -24.09 24.65 3.30
N ALA A 139 -24.15 25.52 4.32
CA ALA A 139 -24.13 26.98 4.17
C ALA A 139 -22.81 27.50 3.55
N THR A 140 -21.73 26.73 3.59
CA THR A 140 -20.42 27.10 3.00
C THR A 140 -20.24 26.62 1.55
N MET A 141 -21.24 25.90 1.01
CA MET A 141 -21.34 25.41 -0.39
C MET A 141 -20.26 24.41 -0.82
N SER A 142 -19.32 24.04 0.04
CA SER A 142 -18.34 23.00 -0.24
C SER A 142 -17.86 22.30 1.01
N ILE A 143 -17.39 21.06 0.83
CA ILE A 143 -16.75 20.24 1.84
C ILE A 143 -15.48 19.67 1.23
N VAL A 144 -14.36 19.87 1.91
CA VAL A 144 -13.04 19.43 1.48
C VAL A 144 -12.56 18.34 2.43
N ASN A 145 -12.08 17.25 1.89
CA ASN A 145 -11.57 16.14 2.70
C ASN A 145 -10.25 15.62 2.13
N THR A 146 -9.24 15.50 2.98
CA THR A 146 -7.92 14.97 2.67
C THR A 146 -7.58 13.86 3.64
N ALA A 147 -7.09 12.72 3.14
CA ALA A 147 -6.56 11.65 3.95
C ALA A 147 -5.04 11.58 3.82
N SER A 148 -4.36 11.12 4.84
CA SER A 148 -2.94 10.78 4.79
C SER A 148 -2.72 9.40 5.40
N ALA A 149 -1.75 8.67 4.87
CA ALA A 149 -1.33 7.39 5.42
C ALA A 149 0.13 7.45 5.84
N THR A 150 0.44 6.74 6.91
CA THR A 150 1.81 6.54 7.39
C THR A 150 2.01 5.08 7.74
N ALA A 151 3.14 4.51 7.33
CA ALA A 151 3.55 3.14 7.63
C ALA A 151 5.06 3.06 7.87
N TYR A 152 5.54 1.91 8.30
CA TYR A 152 6.95 1.69 8.65
C TYR A 152 7.50 0.45 7.95
N THR A 153 8.74 0.54 7.49
CA THR A 153 9.52 -0.63 7.07
C THR A 153 9.98 -1.44 8.28
N GLN A 154 10.47 -2.65 8.06
CA GLN A 154 11.10 -3.45 9.12
C GLN A 154 12.31 -2.75 9.76
N ALA A 155 12.99 -1.87 9.06
CA ALA A 155 14.09 -1.04 9.57
C ALA A 155 13.59 0.24 10.29
N SER A 156 12.29 0.35 10.56
CA SER A 156 11.64 1.50 11.21
C SER A 156 11.73 2.82 10.41
N SER A 157 12.01 2.75 9.11
CA SER A 157 11.93 3.92 8.23
C SER A 157 10.45 4.25 7.96
N VAL A 158 10.10 5.53 8.05
CA VAL A 158 8.75 6.03 7.80
C VAL A 158 8.49 6.13 6.29
N VAL A 159 7.31 5.70 5.88
CA VAL A 159 6.76 5.90 4.54
C VAL A 159 5.41 6.56 4.70
N SER A 160 5.14 7.64 3.99
CA SER A 160 3.88 8.38 4.09
C SER A 160 3.48 8.98 2.75
N ASP A 161 2.18 9.17 2.59
CA ASP A 161 1.59 9.83 1.43
C ASP A 161 0.27 10.52 1.82
N ILE A 162 -0.15 11.49 0.99
CA ILE A 162 -1.39 12.26 1.15
C ILE A 162 -2.28 11.95 -0.05
N SER A 163 -3.56 11.72 0.20
CA SER A 163 -4.51 11.34 -0.83
C SER A 163 -4.66 12.41 -1.92
N ASP A 164 -4.63 11.94 -3.13
CA ASP A 164 -5.11 12.62 -4.32
C ASP A 164 -6.44 12.00 -4.82
N ASP A 165 -6.91 12.40 -5.98
CA ASP A 165 -8.13 11.87 -6.62
C ASP A 165 -7.84 10.71 -7.59
N GLY A 166 -6.58 10.26 -7.65
CA GLY A 166 -6.13 9.10 -8.43
C GLY A 166 -5.55 9.46 -9.80
N ASP A 167 -5.23 10.72 -10.05
CA ASP A 167 -4.36 11.13 -11.15
C ASP A 167 -2.95 11.39 -10.58
N ASP A 168 -1.99 10.59 -10.96
CA ASP A 168 -0.58 10.74 -10.61
C ASP A 168 -0.05 12.09 -11.15
N ASN A 169 0.25 13.04 -10.27
CA ASN A 169 0.98 14.27 -10.58
C ASN A 169 2.44 14.15 -10.22
#